data_2ad8731f9acffd6ab0db6968b1ca9c75
#
_entry.id   2ad8731f9acffd6ab0db6968b1ca9c75
#
_cell.length_a   1.000
_cell.length_b   1.000
_cell.length_c   1.000
_cell.angle_alpha   90.00
_cell.angle_beta   90.00
_cell.angle_gamma   90.00
#
_symmetry.space_group_name_H-M   'P 1'
#
loop_
_entity.id
_entity.type
_entity.pdbx_description
1 polymer ?
#
loop_
_entity_poly.entity_id
_entity_poly.type
_entity_poly.pdbx_seq_one_letter_code
_entity_poly.pdbx_strand_id
1 'polypeptide(L)'
;ICFNEFPEHTHLHGMVEDVVPDLEFDAMIFDMPVHDKAISACTSYLKFGGRMACYCPTTSQLENCWKACEKMGLKVEWAGELMERQWGLTAKGGMRPVNGPFGHTAFLLIAQKR
;
A
#
# COMPACT_ATOMS: atom_id res chain seq x y z
N ILE A 1 16.84 -4.97 -10.23
CA ILE A 1 17.52 -5.83 -9.25
C ILE A 1 16.98 -7.25 -9.35
N CYS A 2 15.75 -7.52 -8.93
CA CYS A 2 15.18 -8.87 -9.05
C CYS A 2 14.34 -9.07 -10.32
N PHE A 3 14.27 -8.11 -11.19
CA PHE A 3 13.40 -8.17 -12.40
C PHE A 3 13.81 -9.28 -13.36
N ASN A 4 15.10 -9.56 -13.46
CA ASN A 4 15.61 -10.59 -14.36
C ASN A 4 15.38 -12.02 -13.80
N GLU A 5 15.10 -12.15 -12.49
CA GLU A 5 14.85 -13.44 -11.85
C GLU A 5 13.40 -13.89 -12.01
N PHE A 6 12.52 -12.98 -12.40
CA PHE A 6 11.09 -13.22 -12.54
C PHE A 6 10.65 -12.87 -13.97
N PRO A 7 10.79 -13.81 -14.92
CA PRO A 7 10.50 -13.51 -16.32
C PRO A 7 9.06 -13.10 -16.61
N GLU A 8 8.11 -13.47 -15.75
CA GLU A 8 6.72 -13.03 -15.86
C GLU A 8 6.49 -11.60 -15.34
N HIS A 9 7.51 -11.01 -14.72
CA HIS A 9 7.43 -9.62 -14.23
C HIS A 9 7.64 -8.65 -15.39
N THR A 10 6.76 -7.65 -15.47
CA THR A 10 6.89 -6.54 -16.42
C THR A 10 7.18 -5.26 -15.62
N HIS A 11 8.32 -4.62 -15.92
CA HIS A 11 8.69 -3.36 -15.31
C HIS A 11 8.41 -2.20 -16.26
N LEU A 12 7.68 -1.19 -15.79
CA LEU A 12 7.41 0.03 -16.53
C LEU A 12 8.00 1.21 -15.77
N HIS A 13 8.78 2.03 -16.45
CA HIS A 13 9.40 3.21 -15.84
C HIS A 13 8.56 4.45 -16.08
N GLY A 14 8.27 5.19 -15.01
CA GLY A 14 7.51 6.43 -15.10
C GLY A 14 6.50 6.56 -13.96
N MET A 15 5.73 7.62 -14.02
CA MET A 15 4.61 7.83 -13.10
C MET A 15 3.48 6.87 -13.45
N VAL A 16 2.85 6.27 -12.46
CA VAL A 16 1.81 5.27 -12.70
C VAL A 16 0.66 5.82 -13.54
N GLU A 17 0.28 7.06 -13.34
CA GLU A 17 -0.79 7.71 -14.10
C GLU A 17 -0.48 7.84 -15.59
N ASP A 18 0.80 7.79 -15.95
CA ASP A 18 1.26 7.91 -17.35
C ASP A 18 1.54 6.56 -18.00
N VAL A 19 1.89 5.56 -17.20
CA VAL A 19 2.37 4.27 -17.73
C VAL A 19 1.47 3.09 -17.42
N VAL A 20 0.36 3.28 -16.70
CA VAL A 20 -0.54 2.18 -16.39
C VAL A 20 -0.99 1.49 -17.68
N PRO A 21 -0.78 0.17 -17.80
CA PRO A 21 -1.14 -0.51 -19.06
C PRO A 21 -2.66 -0.63 -19.20
N ASP A 22 -3.12 -0.64 -20.44
CA ASP A 22 -4.55 -0.81 -20.76
C ASP A 22 -4.96 -2.27 -20.58
N LEU A 23 -4.97 -2.70 -19.33
CA LEU A 23 -5.32 -4.06 -18.92
C LEU A 23 -6.26 -3.96 -17.72
N GLU A 24 -6.99 -5.03 -17.45
CA GLU A 24 -7.80 -5.14 -16.25
C GLU A 24 -7.00 -5.86 -15.17
N PHE A 25 -7.03 -5.32 -13.96
CA PHE A 25 -6.28 -5.86 -12.83
C PHE A 25 -7.24 -6.38 -11.75
N ASP A 26 -6.88 -7.49 -11.15
CA ASP A 26 -7.59 -8.07 -10.00
C ASP A 26 -7.24 -7.37 -8.70
N ALA A 27 -5.99 -6.91 -8.60
CA ALA A 27 -5.47 -6.24 -7.42
C ALA A 27 -4.42 -5.21 -7.81
N MET A 28 -4.36 -4.15 -7.01
CA MET A 28 -3.35 -3.10 -7.14
C MET A 28 -2.77 -2.80 -5.78
N ILE A 29 -1.46 -2.56 -5.72
CA ILE A 29 -0.77 -2.18 -4.50
C ILE A 29 -0.04 -0.88 -4.77
N PHE A 30 -0.32 0.13 -3.95
CA PHE A 30 0.33 1.44 -4.06
C PHE A 30 1.23 1.70 -2.87
N ASP A 31 2.52 1.73 -3.12
CA ASP A 31 3.55 2.13 -2.18
C ASP A 31 4.19 3.40 -2.70
N MET A 32 3.58 4.53 -2.39
CA MET A 32 4.01 5.83 -2.90
C MET A 32 3.58 6.93 -1.93
N PRO A 33 4.24 8.10 -1.95
CA PRO A 33 3.93 9.17 -1.00
C PRO A 33 2.60 9.89 -1.27
N VAL A 34 2.12 9.93 -2.50
CA VAL A 34 0.89 10.63 -2.88
C VAL A 34 0.02 9.68 -3.71
N HIS A 35 -1.17 9.37 -3.21
CA HIS A 35 -2.02 8.34 -3.78
C HIS A 35 -3.16 8.86 -4.66
N ASP A 36 -3.59 10.09 -4.47
CA ASP A 36 -4.81 10.62 -5.10
C ASP A 36 -4.79 10.52 -6.64
N LYS A 37 -3.69 10.91 -7.27
CA LYS A 37 -3.54 10.83 -8.73
C LYS A 37 -3.50 9.38 -9.22
N ALA A 38 -2.80 8.52 -8.48
CA ALA A 38 -2.69 7.11 -8.83
C ALA A 38 -4.06 6.42 -8.73
N ILE A 39 -4.79 6.68 -7.66
CA ILE A 39 -6.15 6.13 -7.48
C ILE A 39 -7.08 6.62 -8.59
N SER A 40 -7.05 7.91 -8.88
CA SER A 40 -7.85 8.50 -9.95
C SER A 40 -7.57 7.86 -11.30
N ALA A 41 -6.29 7.69 -11.64
CA ALA A 41 -5.89 7.14 -12.93
C ALA A 41 -6.13 5.64 -13.05
N CYS A 42 -5.99 4.89 -11.95
CA CYS A 42 -5.96 3.43 -12.01
C CYS A 42 -7.31 2.77 -11.73
N THR A 43 -8.26 3.46 -11.14
CA THR A 43 -9.56 2.86 -10.76
C THR A 43 -10.29 2.23 -11.95
N SER A 44 -10.22 2.86 -13.13
CA SER A 44 -10.88 2.33 -14.33
C SER A 44 -10.29 1.00 -14.81
N TYR A 45 -9.04 0.72 -14.46
CA TYR A 45 -8.34 -0.51 -14.83
C TYR A 45 -8.49 -1.62 -13.78
N LEU A 46 -9.11 -1.32 -12.66
CA LEU A 46 -9.40 -2.31 -11.63
C LEU A 46 -10.71 -3.00 -11.96
N LYS A 47 -10.73 -4.32 -11.91
CA LYS A 47 -11.96 -5.10 -12.13
C LYS A 47 -12.97 -4.83 -11.01
N PHE A 48 -14.24 -4.96 -11.33
CA PHE A 48 -15.28 -5.01 -10.29
C PHE A 48 -15.00 -6.20 -9.37
N GLY A 49 -15.03 -5.97 -8.07
CA GLY A 49 -14.60 -6.95 -7.09
C GLY A 49 -13.11 -6.92 -6.78
N GLY A 50 -12.33 -6.26 -7.62
CA GLY A 50 -10.89 -6.09 -7.41
C GLY A 50 -10.59 -5.18 -6.23
N ARG A 51 -9.41 -5.33 -5.66
CA ARG A 51 -9.00 -4.59 -4.48
C ARG A 51 -7.74 -3.78 -4.71
N MET A 52 -7.68 -2.66 -4.01
CA MET A 52 -6.57 -1.73 -4.04
C MET A 52 -6.05 -1.61 -2.61
N ALA A 53 -4.77 -1.85 -2.41
CA ALA A 53 -4.11 -1.71 -1.12
C ALA A 53 -3.13 -0.55 -1.19
N CYS A 54 -3.22 0.36 -0.23
CA CYS A 54 -2.38 1.56 -0.19
C CYS A 54 -1.58 1.59 1.11
N TYR A 55 -0.28 1.75 0.99
CA TYR A 55 0.61 2.00 2.12
C TYR A 55 0.72 3.50 2.33
N CYS A 56 0.45 3.94 3.56
CA CYS A 56 0.43 5.35 3.92
C CYS A 56 1.34 5.57 5.12
N PRO A 57 2.45 6.30 4.97
CA PRO A 57 3.37 6.54 6.09
C PRO A 57 2.80 7.39 7.23
N THR A 58 1.81 8.24 6.94
CA THR A 58 1.23 9.15 7.94
C THR A 58 -0.29 9.07 7.95
N THR A 59 -0.89 9.54 9.05
CA THR A 59 -2.35 9.62 9.15
C THR A 59 -2.96 10.58 8.15
N SER A 60 -2.25 11.67 7.83
CA SER A 60 -2.69 12.62 6.80
C SER A 60 -2.80 11.96 5.43
N GLN A 61 -1.82 11.14 5.09
CA GLN A 61 -1.83 10.38 3.84
C GLN A 61 -2.93 9.32 3.83
N LEU A 62 -3.17 8.67 4.97
CA LEU A 62 -4.26 7.72 5.11
C LEU A 62 -5.62 8.39 4.88
N GLU A 63 -5.84 9.56 5.48
CA GLU A 63 -7.06 10.33 5.29
C GLU A 63 -7.26 10.74 3.83
N ASN A 64 -6.21 11.27 3.21
CA ASN A 64 -6.26 11.69 1.81
C ASN A 64 -6.54 10.50 0.88
N CYS A 65 -5.94 9.37 1.18
CA CYS A 65 -6.16 8.13 0.43
C CYS A 65 -7.60 7.66 0.55
N TRP A 66 -8.17 7.70 1.75
CA TRP A 66 -9.57 7.36 1.99
C TRP A 66 -10.50 8.24 1.16
N LYS A 67 -10.29 9.55 1.22
CA LYS A 67 -11.11 10.52 0.46
C LYS A 67 -11.00 10.30 -1.04
N ALA A 68 -9.81 10.00 -1.53
CA ALA A 68 -9.59 9.71 -2.94
C ALA A 68 -10.34 8.43 -3.37
N CYS A 69 -10.34 7.40 -2.54
CA CYS A 69 -11.09 6.17 -2.81
C CYS A 69 -12.60 6.43 -2.87
N GLU A 70 -13.13 7.18 -1.90
CA GLU A 70 -14.56 7.52 -1.89
C GLU A 70 -14.96 8.33 -3.11
N LYS A 71 -14.13 9.29 -3.50
CA LYS A 71 -14.37 10.13 -4.68
C LYS A 71 -14.47 9.30 -5.96
N MET A 72 -13.70 8.21 -6.03
CA MET A 72 -13.71 7.31 -7.18
C MET A 72 -14.74 6.19 -7.06
N GLY A 73 -15.56 6.21 -6.04
CA GLY A 73 -16.61 5.21 -5.85
C GLY A 73 -16.13 3.87 -5.31
N LEU A 74 -14.91 3.81 -4.81
CA LEU A 74 -14.38 2.61 -4.18
C LEU A 74 -14.91 2.49 -2.75
N LYS A 75 -15.17 1.26 -2.32
CA LYS A 75 -15.58 0.99 -0.95
C LYS A 75 -14.34 0.69 -0.11
N VAL A 76 -14.07 1.54 0.87
CA VAL A 76 -13.00 1.26 1.84
C VAL A 76 -13.49 0.14 2.77
N GLU A 77 -12.81 -0.99 2.71
CA GLU A 77 -13.15 -2.17 3.51
C GLU A 77 -12.43 -2.18 4.85
N TRP A 78 -11.19 -1.67 4.84
CA TRP A 78 -10.35 -1.68 6.03
C TRP A 78 -9.33 -0.55 5.96
N ALA A 79 -9.11 0.12 7.07
CA ALA A 79 -8.02 1.06 7.23
C ALA A 79 -7.50 0.92 8.64
N GLY A 80 -6.19 0.87 8.79
CA GLY A 80 -5.61 0.65 10.10
C GLY A 80 -4.12 0.79 10.12
N GLU A 81 -3.56 0.42 11.23
CA GLU A 81 -2.17 0.59 11.57
C GLU A 81 -1.58 -0.76 11.94
N LEU A 82 -0.39 -1.05 11.42
CA LEU A 82 0.37 -2.22 11.82
C LEU A 82 1.59 -1.76 12.61
N MET A 83 1.74 -2.29 13.80
CA MET A 83 2.85 -1.97 14.70
C MET A 83 3.71 -3.20 14.91
N GLU A 84 5.02 -3.03 14.78
CA GLU A 84 6.00 -4.06 15.08
C GLU A 84 6.71 -3.72 16.39
N ARG A 85 6.81 -4.70 17.28
CA ARG A 85 7.59 -4.59 18.49
C ARG A 85 8.63 -5.70 18.51
N GLN A 86 9.87 -5.33 18.29
CA GLN A 86 10.96 -6.29 18.28
C GLN A 86 11.42 -6.63 19.70
N TRP A 87 11.78 -7.88 19.90
CA TRP A 87 12.34 -8.38 21.15
C TRP A 87 13.73 -8.94 20.90
N GLY A 88 14.60 -8.77 21.85
CA GLY A 88 15.96 -9.27 21.78
C GLY A 88 16.37 -10.02 23.03
N LEU A 89 17.38 -10.85 22.89
CA LEU A 89 17.97 -11.58 24.01
C LEU A 89 19.00 -10.67 24.70
N THR A 90 18.90 -10.55 26.03
CA THR A 90 19.85 -9.76 26.80
C THR A 90 21.11 -10.55 27.11
N ALA A 91 22.23 -9.86 27.38
CA ALA A 91 23.51 -10.48 27.73
C ALA A 91 23.44 -11.31 29.03
N LYS A 92 22.53 -10.94 29.92
CA LYS A 92 22.31 -11.68 31.19
C LYS A 92 21.28 -12.80 31.08
N GLY A 93 20.74 -13.04 29.90
CA GLY A 93 19.64 -13.97 29.68
C GLY A 93 18.29 -13.30 29.83
N GLY A 94 17.28 -13.89 29.19
CA GLY A 94 15.93 -13.36 29.16
C GLY A 94 15.65 -12.46 27.97
N MET A 95 14.39 -12.40 27.59
CA MET A 95 13.91 -11.63 26.46
C MET A 95 13.42 -10.26 26.92
N ARG A 96 13.72 -9.22 26.12
CA ARG A 96 13.22 -7.86 26.36
C ARG A 96 12.83 -7.21 25.04
N PRO A 97 11.85 -6.27 25.08
CA PRO A 97 11.63 -5.42 23.92
C PRO A 97 12.91 -4.63 23.60
N VAL A 98 13.24 -4.53 22.33
CA VAL A 98 14.37 -3.74 21.88
C VAL A 98 14.07 -2.27 22.15
N ASN A 99 14.94 -1.60 22.93
CA ASN A 99 14.81 -0.18 23.20
C ASN A 99 15.22 0.60 21.95
N GLY A 100 14.23 1.21 21.34
CA GLY A 100 14.45 2.06 20.18
C GLY A 100 13.19 2.89 19.93
N PRO A 101 13.21 3.80 18.97
CA PRO A 101 11.97 4.45 18.58
C PRO A 101 10.99 3.33 18.25
N PHE A 102 9.79 3.45 18.79
CA PHE A 102 8.72 2.49 18.57
C PHE A 102 8.70 2.14 17.09
N GLY A 103 8.70 0.84 16.85
CA GLY A 103 8.92 0.26 15.57
C GLY A 103 8.10 0.85 14.46
N HIS A 104 8.36 0.36 13.27
CA HIS A 104 7.66 0.77 12.09
C HIS A 104 6.15 0.78 12.31
N THR A 105 5.57 1.98 12.23
CA THR A 105 4.13 2.12 12.10
C THR A 105 3.82 2.27 10.62
N ALA A 106 3.02 1.37 10.11
CA ALA A 106 2.52 1.45 8.76
C ALA A 106 1.01 1.61 8.82
N PHE A 107 0.50 2.60 8.11
CA PHE A 107 -0.94 2.74 7.90
C PHE A 107 -1.27 2.12 6.56
N LEU A 108 -2.29 1.27 6.55
CA LEU A 108 -2.75 0.58 5.35
C LEU A 108 -4.22 0.85 5.13
N LEU A 109 -4.59 0.94 3.86
CA LEU A 109 -5.98 1.05 3.46
C LEU A 109 -6.25 0.02 2.38
N ILE A 110 -7.38 -0.67 2.50
CA ILE A 110 -7.85 -1.61 1.50
C ILE A 110 -9.22 -1.17 1.02
N ALA A 111 -9.35 -0.96 -0.27
CA ALA A 111 -10.60 -0.56 -0.89
C ALA A 111 -10.97 -1.53 -2.02
N GLN A 112 -12.26 -1.72 -2.23
CA GLN A 112 -12.78 -2.61 -3.26
C GLN A 112 -13.62 -1.83 -4.26
N LYS A 113 -13.48 -2.18 -5.52
CA LYS A 113 -14.35 -1.67 -6.59
C LYS A 113 -15.61 -2.51 -6.64
N ARG A 114 -16.71 -1.90 -6.34
CA ARG A 114 -18.04 -2.55 -6.32
C ARG A 114 -18.98 -1.99 -7.34
#